data_b32209fbfa158d3823613ab1b5497ef8
#
_entry.id   b32209fbfa158d3823613ab1b5497ef8
#
_cell.length_a   1.000
_cell.length_b   1.000
_cell.length_c   1.000
_cell.angle_alpha   90.00
_cell.angle_beta   90.00
_cell.angle_gamma   90.00
#
_symmetry.space_group_name_H-M   'P 1'
#
loop_
_entity.id
_entity.type
_entity.pdbx_description
1 polymer ?
#
loop_
_entity_poly.entity_id
_entity_poly.type
_entity_poly.pdbx_seq_one_letter_code
_entity_poly.pdbx_strand_id
1 'polypeptide(L)'
;AAMSETQMKKIRAPFDEATARSLRAGDRVLISGTILAARDAAHKRLVETLDKGEPLPVDLRGAVVYYVGPSPAKPGEVIGAAGPTTSGRMDAYTPRLLDQGLKGMIGKGYRKPEVVEAMKKHGVPYLAAVGGAGALIARSIKKYTVLAYEALGPEAVAAMEVEDFPAIVVIDSTGDNYYETGQAPYRRL
;
A
#
# COMPACT_ATOMS: atom_id res chain seq x y z
N ALA A 1 5.79 23.15 8.71
CA ALA A 1 7.03 23.20 7.95
C ALA A 1 7.26 21.89 7.21
N ALA A 2 7.74 21.98 5.97
CA ALA A 2 8.09 20.79 5.22
C ALA A 2 9.23 20.06 5.94
N MET A 3 9.09 18.76 6.17
CA MET A 3 10.16 17.96 6.72
C MET A 3 11.29 17.85 5.68
N SER A 4 12.53 18.05 6.11
CA SER A 4 13.68 17.81 5.25
C SER A 4 13.79 16.31 4.93
N GLU A 5 14.44 15.97 3.82
CA GLU A 5 14.69 14.56 3.47
C GLU A 5 15.41 13.78 4.58
N THR A 6 16.22 14.49 5.38
CA THR A 6 16.92 13.90 6.52
C THR A 6 16.00 13.45 7.65
N GLN A 7 14.73 13.92 7.66
CA GLN A 7 13.73 13.54 8.65
C GLN A 7 12.82 12.41 8.16
N MET A 8 12.98 11.99 6.91
CA MET A 8 12.24 10.86 6.36
C MET A 8 12.96 9.56 6.62
N LYS A 9 12.20 8.53 7.01
CA LYS A 9 12.77 7.19 7.16
C LYS A 9 12.86 6.52 5.80
N LYS A 10 14.02 5.99 5.48
CA LYS A 10 14.21 5.18 4.27
C LYS A 10 14.01 3.71 4.64
N ILE A 11 13.07 3.06 3.99
CA ILE A 11 12.71 1.68 4.26
C ILE A 11 12.64 0.88 2.95
N ARG A 12 12.74 -0.43 3.06
CA ARG A 12 12.69 -1.33 1.90
C ARG A 12 11.50 -2.27 1.96
N ALA A 13 10.88 -2.47 0.81
CA ALA A 13 9.87 -3.49 0.61
C ALA A 13 10.50 -4.70 -0.12
N PRO A 14 10.10 -5.93 0.19
CA PRO A 14 9.10 -6.33 1.20
C PRO A 14 9.49 -5.94 2.62
N PHE A 15 8.50 -5.84 3.51
CA PHE A 15 8.76 -5.52 4.92
C PHE A 15 9.03 -6.79 5.73
N ASP A 16 10.08 -6.75 6.56
CA ASP A 16 10.21 -7.73 7.63
C ASP A 16 9.38 -7.28 8.86
N GLU A 17 9.25 -8.16 9.83
CA GLU A 17 8.49 -7.91 11.05
C GLU A 17 9.01 -6.67 11.79
N ALA A 18 10.33 -6.55 11.90
CA ALA A 18 10.96 -5.43 12.60
C ALA A 18 10.66 -4.10 11.90
N THR A 19 10.77 -4.04 10.57
CA THR A 19 10.45 -2.84 9.80
C THR A 19 8.99 -2.45 9.97
N ALA A 20 8.06 -3.39 9.80
CA ALA A 20 6.63 -3.13 9.93
C ALA A 20 6.29 -2.59 11.31
N ARG A 21 6.84 -3.16 12.38
CA ARG A 21 6.56 -2.74 13.75
C ARG A 21 7.30 -1.48 14.18
N SER A 22 8.36 -1.10 13.49
CA SER A 22 9.13 0.12 13.80
C SER A 22 8.43 1.41 13.37
N LEU A 23 7.51 1.32 12.41
CA LEU A 23 6.82 2.48 11.87
C LEU A 23 5.76 2.98 12.85
N ARG A 24 5.70 4.30 13.02
CA ARG A 24 4.74 4.96 13.90
C ARG A 24 3.86 5.92 13.12
N ALA A 25 2.60 6.04 13.55
CA ALA A 25 1.64 6.96 12.95
C ALA A 25 2.22 8.36 12.84
N GLY A 26 2.16 8.93 11.65
CA GLY A 26 2.76 10.23 11.34
C GLY A 26 4.16 10.17 10.75
N ASP A 27 4.83 9.02 10.79
CA ASP A 27 6.16 8.88 10.18
C ASP A 27 6.08 9.10 8.67
N ARG A 28 6.98 9.90 8.14
CA ARG A 28 7.17 10.05 6.70
C ARG A 28 8.26 9.11 6.24
N VAL A 29 7.99 8.39 5.17
CA VAL A 29 8.89 7.34 4.68
C VAL A 29 9.13 7.48 3.19
N LEU A 30 10.29 6.99 2.76
CA LEU A 30 10.63 6.76 1.36
C LEU A 30 10.85 5.26 1.19
N ILE A 31 10.02 4.63 0.36
CA ILE A 31 10.02 3.18 0.18
C ILE A 31 10.77 2.85 -1.10
N SER A 32 11.74 1.96 -1.01
CA SER A 32 12.45 1.40 -2.17
C SER A 32 12.32 -0.12 -2.17
N GLY A 33 12.42 -0.73 -3.32
CA GLY A 33 12.29 -2.17 -3.49
C GLY A 33 11.08 -2.54 -4.32
N THR A 34 10.50 -3.71 -4.05
CA THR A 34 9.36 -4.22 -4.82
C THR A 34 8.09 -4.15 -4.00
N ILE A 35 7.07 -3.48 -4.53
CA ILE A 35 5.71 -3.48 -3.98
C ILE A 35 4.76 -4.10 -5.00
N LEU A 36 3.60 -4.54 -4.53
CA LEU A 36 2.56 -5.09 -5.40
C LEU A 36 1.53 -4.01 -5.70
N ALA A 37 1.05 -3.97 -6.94
CA ALA A 37 -0.10 -3.16 -7.32
C ALA A 37 -1.33 -4.06 -7.38
N ALA A 38 -2.39 -3.72 -6.66
CA ALA A 38 -3.65 -4.46 -6.69
C ALA A 38 -4.76 -3.59 -6.11
N ARG A 39 -5.92 -3.59 -6.75
CA ARG A 39 -7.10 -2.93 -6.20
C ARG A 39 -8.32 -3.86 -6.25
N ASP A 40 -9.53 -3.35 -6.40
CA ASP A 40 -10.80 -4.07 -6.19
C ASP A 40 -10.87 -5.44 -6.85
N ALA A 41 -10.70 -5.49 -8.18
CA ALA A 41 -10.89 -6.74 -8.93
C ALA A 41 -9.84 -7.79 -8.56
N ALA A 42 -8.59 -7.37 -8.37
CA ALA A 42 -7.52 -8.27 -7.94
C ALA A 42 -7.77 -8.81 -6.53
N HIS A 43 -8.18 -7.95 -5.60
CA HIS A 43 -8.51 -8.37 -4.23
C HIS A 43 -9.63 -9.40 -4.21
N LYS A 44 -10.68 -9.16 -4.99
CA LYS A 44 -11.79 -10.12 -5.12
C LYS A 44 -11.30 -11.47 -5.63
N ARG A 45 -10.46 -11.47 -6.68
CA ARG A 45 -9.90 -12.71 -7.25
C ARG A 45 -8.98 -13.44 -6.28
N LEU A 46 -8.17 -12.71 -5.50
CA LEU A 46 -7.32 -13.32 -4.49
C LEU A 46 -8.15 -14.03 -3.42
N VAL A 47 -9.19 -13.38 -2.92
CA VAL A 47 -10.08 -13.98 -1.92
C VAL A 47 -10.84 -15.16 -2.50
N GLU A 48 -11.34 -15.07 -3.73
CA GLU A 48 -11.99 -16.21 -4.41
C GLU A 48 -11.03 -17.39 -4.54
N THR A 49 -9.77 -17.14 -4.85
CA THR A 49 -8.74 -18.17 -4.93
C THR A 49 -8.56 -18.86 -3.58
N LEU A 50 -8.49 -18.09 -2.50
CA LEU A 50 -8.42 -18.63 -1.14
C LEU A 50 -9.66 -19.44 -0.78
N ASP A 51 -10.85 -18.96 -1.14
CA ASP A 51 -12.11 -19.67 -0.85
C ASP A 51 -12.19 -21.03 -1.54
N LYS A 52 -11.55 -21.17 -2.69
CA LYS A 52 -11.46 -22.44 -3.42
C LYS A 52 -10.39 -23.37 -2.87
N GLY A 53 -9.62 -22.92 -1.87
CA GLY A 53 -8.50 -23.69 -1.33
C GLY A 53 -7.33 -23.80 -2.30
N GLU A 54 -7.26 -22.95 -3.32
CA GLU A 54 -6.18 -22.94 -4.28
C GLU A 54 -5.02 -22.06 -3.79
N PRO A 55 -3.77 -22.36 -4.18
CA PRO A 55 -2.64 -21.51 -3.84
C PRO A 55 -2.75 -20.14 -4.53
N LEU A 56 -2.33 -19.07 -3.83
CA LEU A 56 -2.28 -17.75 -4.42
C LEU A 56 -1.24 -17.70 -5.55
N PRO A 57 -1.51 -16.92 -6.62
CA PRO A 57 -0.57 -16.79 -7.73
C PRO A 57 0.64 -15.92 -7.40
N VAL A 58 0.64 -15.26 -6.24
CA VAL A 58 1.72 -14.40 -5.75
C VAL A 58 1.98 -14.68 -4.27
N ASP A 59 3.23 -14.51 -3.83
CA ASP A 59 3.58 -14.66 -2.41
C ASP A 59 3.29 -13.35 -1.69
N LEU A 60 2.37 -13.37 -0.73
CA LEU A 60 2.02 -12.20 0.07
C LEU A 60 2.86 -12.01 1.33
N ARG A 61 3.69 -12.99 1.69
CA ARG A 61 4.48 -12.91 2.93
C ARG A 61 5.48 -11.76 2.85
N GLY A 62 5.34 -10.81 3.76
CA GLY A 62 6.18 -9.61 3.78
C GLY A 62 5.79 -8.58 2.73
N ALA A 63 4.86 -8.88 1.85
CA ALA A 63 4.50 -8.00 0.75
C ALA A 63 3.87 -6.70 1.21
N VAL A 64 4.12 -5.64 0.45
CA VAL A 64 3.47 -4.34 0.60
C VAL A 64 2.62 -4.13 -0.64
N VAL A 65 1.34 -3.88 -0.45
CA VAL A 65 0.41 -3.65 -1.56
C VAL A 65 0.08 -2.18 -1.69
N TYR A 66 0.17 -1.66 -2.92
CA TYR A 66 -0.29 -0.33 -3.28
C TYR A 66 -1.63 -0.48 -4.00
N TYR A 67 -2.65 0.18 -3.47
CA TYR A 67 -4.00 0.18 -4.05
C TYR A 67 -4.03 1.12 -5.25
N VAL A 68 -3.74 0.60 -6.41
CA VAL A 68 -3.65 1.36 -7.64
C VAL A 68 -4.10 0.53 -8.85
N GLY A 69 -4.79 1.18 -9.77
CA GLY A 69 -5.03 0.68 -11.12
C GLY A 69 -4.44 1.69 -12.08
N PRO A 70 -3.17 1.53 -12.45
CA PRO A 70 -2.49 2.55 -13.22
C PRO A 70 -3.07 2.70 -14.62
N SER A 71 -3.00 3.93 -15.16
CA SER A 71 -3.32 4.17 -16.56
C SER A 71 -2.24 3.54 -17.46
N PRO A 72 -2.59 3.20 -18.71
CA PRO A 72 -1.59 2.72 -19.65
C PRO A 72 -0.43 3.71 -19.80
N ALA A 73 0.78 3.18 -19.90
CA ALA A 73 1.97 3.99 -20.13
C ALA A 73 1.94 4.61 -21.54
N LYS A 74 2.36 5.86 -21.64
CA LYS A 74 2.64 6.49 -22.92
C LYS A 74 4.00 6.01 -23.43
N PRO A 75 4.29 6.14 -24.75
CA PRO A 75 5.60 5.78 -25.28
C PRO A 75 6.74 6.40 -24.47
N GLY A 76 7.70 5.60 -24.05
CA GLY A 76 8.84 6.03 -23.23
C GLY A 76 8.59 6.11 -21.73
N GLU A 77 7.36 5.87 -21.27
CA GLU A 77 7.03 5.84 -19.83
C GLU A 77 6.89 4.40 -19.33
N VAL A 78 7.25 4.18 -18.06
CA VAL A 78 7.09 2.89 -17.39
C VAL A 78 5.61 2.65 -17.06
N ILE A 79 4.91 3.72 -16.64
CA ILE A 79 3.54 3.65 -16.18
C ILE A 79 2.87 5.01 -16.46
N GLY A 80 1.56 5.00 -16.63
CA GLY A 80 0.77 6.22 -16.72
C GLY A 80 0.46 6.79 -15.34
N ALA A 81 -0.72 7.38 -15.19
CA ALA A 81 -1.15 7.89 -13.88
C ALA A 81 -1.25 6.76 -12.87
N ALA A 82 -0.66 6.94 -11.69
CA ALA A 82 -0.54 5.93 -10.65
C ALA A 82 -0.98 6.45 -9.27
N GLY A 83 -2.04 7.26 -9.23
CA GLY A 83 -2.60 7.77 -7.98
C GLY A 83 -3.30 6.69 -7.17
N PRO A 84 -3.32 6.83 -5.83
CA PRO A 84 -3.91 5.82 -4.96
C PRO A 84 -5.43 5.73 -5.09
N THR A 85 -5.95 4.51 -4.96
CA THR A 85 -7.38 4.24 -4.85
C THR A 85 -7.82 4.32 -3.39
N THR A 86 -9.09 4.67 -3.16
CA THR A 86 -9.67 4.69 -1.82
C THR A 86 -9.59 3.33 -1.15
N SER A 87 -8.94 3.27 0.01
CA SER A 87 -8.62 2.02 0.70
C SER A 87 -9.85 1.30 1.27
N GLY A 88 -10.87 2.03 1.67
CA GLY A 88 -12.10 1.45 2.22
C GLY A 88 -12.78 0.43 1.30
N ARG A 89 -12.56 0.55 0.00
CA ARG A 89 -13.09 -0.41 -0.99
C ARG A 89 -12.48 -1.80 -0.85
N MET A 90 -11.29 -1.90 -0.25
CA MET A 90 -10.59 -3.17 -0.03
C MET A 90 -10.86 -3.78 1.34
N ASP A 91 -11.54 -3.06 2.23
CA ASP A 91 -11.69 -3.48 3.63
C ASP A 91 -12.33 -4.87 3.79
N ALA A 92 -13.27 -5.22 2.94
CA ALA A 92 -13.92 -6.52 2.98
C ALA A 92 -12.96 -7.69 2.73
N TYR A 93 -11.86 -7.44 2.02
CA TYR A 93 -10.89 -8.48 1.63
C TYR A 93 -9.63 -8.46 2.49
N THR A 94 -9.33 -7.33 3.11
CA THR A 94 -8.03 -7.08 3.74
C THR A 94 -7.69 -8.06 4.86
N PRO A 95 -8.59 -8.38 5.83
CA PRO A 95 -8.23 -9.31 6.90
C PRO A 95 -7.76 -10.68 6.37
N ARG A 96 -8.36 -11.18 5.30
CA ARG A 96 -7.98 -12.45 4.68
C ARG A 96 -6.56 -12.40 4.13
N LEU A 97 -6.17 -11.27 3.53
CA LEU A 97 -4.82 -11.10 2.98
C LEU A 97 -3.77 -10.89 4.07
N LEU A 98 -4.13 -10.23 5.17
CA LEU A 98 -3.26 -10.11 6.33
C LEU A 98 -2.96 -11.49 6.93
N ASP A 99 -3.94 -12.38 6.96
CA ASP A 99 -3.75 -13.77 7.38
C ASP A 99 -2.74 -14.52 6.50
N GLN A 100 -2.55 -14.08 5.25
CA GLN A 100 -1.58 -14.66 4.32
C GLN A 100 -0.18 -14.05 4.43
N GLY A 101 0.03 -13.14 5.39
CA GLY A 101 1.35 -12.54 5.64
C GLY A 101 1.60 -11.20 4.99
N LEU A 102 0.58 -10.57 4.38
CA LEU A 102 0.71 -9.21 3.87
C LEU A 102 1.20 -8.28 4.99
N LYS A 103 2.23 -7.46 4.73
CA LYS A 103 2.91 -6.66 5.75
C LYS A 103 2.82 -5.15 5.58
N GLY A 104 2.16 -4.67 4.57
CA GLY A 104 1.94 -3.24 4.40
C GLY A 104 0.89 -2.97 3.36
N MET A 105 0.22 -1.85 3.52
CA MET A 105 -0.80 -1.40 2.58
C MET A 105 -0.65 0.09 2.36
N ILE A 106 -0.75 0.53 1.11
CA ILE A 106 -0.64 1.93 0.73
C ILE A 106 -1.88 2.31 -0.07
N GLY A 107 -2.57 3.36 0.36
CA GLY A 107 -3.77 3.84 -0.33
C GLY A 107 -4.11 5.24 0.10
N LYS A 108 -5.40 5.54 0.21
CA LYS A 108 -5.90 6.80 0.74
C LYS A 108 -7.20 6.58 1.51
N GLY A 109 -7.49 7.45 2.47
CA GLY A 109 -8.74 7.46 3.23
C GLY A 109 -8.68 6.56 4.47
N TYR A 110 -9.86 6.32 5.00
CA TYR A 110 -10.02 5.62 6.29
C TYR A 110 -10.08 4.10 6.12
N ARG A 111 -9.86 3.39 7.23
CA ARG A 111 -10.05 1.93 7.31
C ARG A 111 -11.14 1.63 8.35
N LYS A 112 -11.90 0.57 8.12
CA LYS A 112 -12.90 0.10 9.08
C LYS A 112 -12.25 -0.48 10.34
N PRO A 113 -12.94 -0.44 11.49
CA PRO A 113 -12.40 -0.99 12.74
C PRO A 113 -11.93 -2.44 12.64
N GLU A 114 -12.61 -3.28 11.86
CA GLU A 114 -12.24 -4.69 11.67
C GLU A 114 -10.87 -4.82 11.00
N VAL A 115 -10.56 -3.92 10.07
CA VAL A 115 -9.25 -3.89 9.40
C VAL A 115 -8.18 -3.47 10.39
N VAL A 116 -8.44 -2.44 11.19
CA VAL A 116 -7.48 -1.97 12.21
C VAL A 116 -7.18 -3.07 13.22
N GLU A 117 -8.19 -3.82 13.68
CA GLU A 117 -7.98 -4.94 14.58
C GLU A 117 -7.12 -6.03 13.96
N ALA A 118 -7.36 -6.37 12.70
CA ALA A 118 -6.53 -7.34 11.98
C ALA A 118 -5.10 -6.83 11.81
N MET A 119 -4.91 -5.54 11.55
CA MET A 119 -3.59 -4.92 11.47
C MET A 119 -2.83 -5.03 12.79
N LYS A 120 -3.49 -4.77 13.92
CA LYS A 120 -2.90 -4.92 15.26
C LYS A 120 -2.49 -6.36 15.53
N LYS A 121 -3.35 -7.30 15.18
CA LYS A 121 -3.09 -8.73 15.35
C LYS A 121 -1.82 -9.17 14.62
N HIS A 122 -1.65 -8.70 13.39
CA HIS A 122 -0.54 -9.12 12.52
C HIS A 122 0.66 -8.17 12.52
N GLY A 123 0.55 -7.03 13.21
CA GLY A 123 1.64 -6.04 13.26
C GLY A 123 1.88 -5.33 11.94
N VAL A 124 0.82 -4.93 11.24
CA VAL A 124 0.87 -4.39 9.88
C VAL A 124 0.50 -2.91 9.85
N PRO A 125 1.35 -2.05 9.26
CA PRO A 125 1.01 -0.63 9.08
C PRO A 125 0.19 -0.38 7.81
N TYR A 126 -0.58 0.70 7.85
CA TYR A 126 -1.27 1.25 6.70
C TYR A 126 -0.71 2.65 6.42
N LEU A 127 -0.34 2.89 5.18
CA LEU A 127 0.29 4.13 4.75
C LEU A 127 -0.58 4.82 3.69
N ALA A 128 -0.47 6.14 3.62
CA ALA A 128 -1.06 6.90 2.53
C ALA A 128 0.04 7.37 1.59
N ALA A 129 -0.20 7.26 0.29
CA ALA A 129 0.66 7.90 -0.68
C ALA A 129 0.54 9.42 -0.49
N VAL A 130 1.66 10.14 -0.52
CA VAL A 130 1.65 11.59 -0.27
C VAL A 130 0.92 12.30 -1.41
N GLY A 131 -0.18 12.97 -1.05
CA GLY A 131 -1.11 13.60 -1.99
C GLY A 131 -0.51 14.73 -2.80
N GLY A 132 -1.15 15.07 -3.92
CA GLY A 132 -0.71 16.10 -4.85
C GLY A 132 0.50 15.71 -5.67
N ALA A 133 1.03 14.52 -5.47
CA ALA A 133 2.30 14.08 -5.98
C ALA A 133 2.20 12.99 -7.05
N GLY A 134 1.13 12.98 -7.84
CA GLY A 134 0.99 11.96 -8.90
C GLY A 134 2.22 11.83 -9.78
N ALA A 135 2.86 12.95 -10.13
CA ALA A 135 4.09 12.95 -10.90
C ALA A 135 5.28 12.38 -10.11
N LEU A 136 5.38 12.68 -8.80
CA LEU A 136 6.44 12.13 -7.94
C LEU A 136 6.26 10.63 -7.74
N ILE A 137 5.03 10.19 -7.51
CA ILE A 137 4.70 8.77 -7.38
C ILE A 137 5.08 8.05 -8.67
N ALA A 138 4.63 8.56 -9.83
CA ALA A 138 4.96 7.95 -11.12
C ALA A 138 6.46 7.88 -11.36
N ARG A 139 7.21 8.93 -11.01
CA ARG A 139 8.68 8.95 -11.15
C ARG A 139 9.38 7.95 -10.24
N SER A 140 8.80 7.63 -9.09
CA SER A 140 9.38 6.64 -8.18
C SER A 140 9.26 5.22 -8.72
N ILE A 141 8.36 4.97 -9.65
CA ILE A 141 8.10 3.63 -10.21
C ILE A 141 9.04 3.40 -11.39
N LYS A 142 9.99 2.48 -11.21
CA LYS A 142 11.05 2.22 -12.19
C LYS A 142 10.75 1.04 -13.11
N LYS A 143 9.88 0.13 -12.68
CA LYS A 143 9.50 -1.04 -13.46
C LYS A 143 8.10 -1.49 -13.05
N TYR A 144 7.33 -1.98 -14.00
CA TYR A 144 5.98 -2.52 -13.79
C TYR A 144 5.86 -3.84 -14.54
N THR A 145 5.55 -4.91 -13.82
CA THR A 145 5.47 -6.26 -14.39
C THR A 145 4.19 -6.94 -13.92
N VAL A 146 3.31 -7.31 -14.83
CA VAL A 146 2.10 -8.05 -14.49
C VAL A 146 2.48 -9.46 -14.02
N LEU A 147 1.96 -9.86 -12.87
CA LEU A 147 2.26 -11.16 -12.25
C LEU A 147 1.10 -12.14 -12.36
N ALA A 148 -0.15 -11.67 -12.26
CA ALA A 148 -1.32 -12.54 -12.22
C ALA A 148 -2.57 -11.79 -12.64
N TYR A 149 -3.58 -12.56 -13.07
CA TYR A 149 -4.90 -12.07 -13.46
C TYR A 149 -4.82 -11.08 -14.63
N GLU A 150 -4.02 -11.38 -15.63
CA GLU A 150 -3.76 -10.49 -16.78
C GLU A 150 -5.05 -10.01 -17.46
N ALA A 151 -6.09 -10.83 -17.48
CA ALA A 151 -7.38 -10.47 -18.07
C ALA A 151 -8.05 -9.27 -17.39
N LEU A 152 -7.62 -8.91 -16.18
CA LEU A 152 -8.14 -7.74 -15.48
C LEU A 152 -7.52 -6.42 -15.96
N GLY A 153 -6.57 -6.47 -16.87
CA GLY A 153 -5.94 -5.27 -17.44
C GLY A 153 -5.26 -4.40 -16.36
N PRO A 154 -5.61 -3.11 -16.25
CA PRO A 154 -5.01 -2.21 -15.25
C PRO A 154 -5.23 -2.68 -13.81
N GLU A 155 -6.19 -3.56 -13.55
CA GLU A 155 -6.47 -4.13 -12.24
C GLU A 155 -5.82 -5.49 -12.00
N ALA A 156 -4.96 -5.96 -12.89
CA ALA A 156 -4.16 -7.15 -12.66
C ALA A 156 -3.23 -6.95 -11.47
N VAL A 157 -2.82 -8.06 -10.84
CA VAL A 157 -1.76 -7.99 -9.83
C VAL A 157 -0.44 -7.79 -10.54
N ALA A 158 0.31 -6.77 -10.14
CA ALA A 158 1.60 -6.46 -10.75
C ALA A 158 2.66 -6.19 -9.69
N ALA A 159 3.90 -6.41 -10.05
CA ALA A 159 5.05 -5.97 -9.26
C ALA A 159 5.51 -4.62 -9.76
N MET A 160 5.73 -3.70 -8.84
CA MET A 160 6.30 -2.39 -9.10
C MET A 160 7.64 -2.28 -8.39
N GLU A 161 8.71 -2.06 -9.14
CA GLU A 161 9.97 -1.69 -8.54
C GLU A 161 9.99 -0.19 -8.34
N VAL A 162 10.17 0.23 -7.09
CA VAL A 162 10.12 1.65 -6.71
C VAL A 162 11.42 2.10 -6.09
N GLU A 163 11.71 3.38 -6.23
CA GLU A 163 12.83 4.06 -5.62
C GLU A 163 12.32 5.35 -4.98
N ASP A 164 12.48 5.44 -3.67
CA ASP A 164 12.04 6.60 -2.88
C ASP A 164 10.56 6.95 -3.09
N PHE A 165 9.69 5.95 -3.08
CA PHE A 165 8.25 6.14 -3.14
C PHE A 165 7.79 6.84 -1.84
N PRO A 166 7.20 8.05 -1.93
CA PRO A 166 6.87 8.82 -0.74
C PRO A 166 5.54 8.39 -0.14
N ALA A 167 5.53 8.15 1.18
CA ALA A 167 4.33 7.81 1.91
C ALA A 167 4.38 8.31 3.35
N ILE A 168 3.22 8.34 4.01
CA ILE A 168 3.11 8.66 5.42
C ILE A 168 2.37 7.51 6.11
N VAL A 169 2.85 7.12 7.29
CA VAL A 169 2.17 6.10 8.10
C VAL A 169 0.91 6.72 8.70
N VAL A 170 -0.24 6.18 8.34
CA VAL A 170 -1.55 6.64 8.83
C VAL A 170 -1.96 5.85 10.07
N ILE A 171 -1.90 4.53 9.98
CA ILE A 171 -2.22 3.64 11.09
C ILE A 171 -1.02 2.72 11.28
N ASP A 172 -0.44 2.72 12.48
CA ASP A 172 0.71 1.87 12.77
C ASP A 172 0.29 0.50 13.30
N SER A 173 1.29 -0.35 13.54
CA SER A 173 1.05 -1.73 14.00
C SER A 173 0.41 -1.82 15.39
N THR A 174 0.38 -0.73 16.16
CA THR A 174 -0.30 -0.67 17.46
C THR A 174 -1.74 -0.18 17.36
N GLY A 175 -2.15 0.27 16.18
CA GLY A 175 -3.49 0.81 15.95
C GLY A 175 -3.59 2.32 16.12
N ASP A 176 -2.50 3.01 16.45
CA ASP A 176 -2.48 4.47 16.50
C ASP A 176 -2.78 5.02 15.11
N ASN A 177 -3.71 5.98 15.05
CA ASN A 177 -4.23 6.51 13.81
C ASN A 177 -3.92 8.01 13.71
N TYR A 178 -3.09 8.37 12.75
CA TYR A 178 -2.66 9.75 12.51
C TYR A 178 -3.82 10.69 12.16
N TYR A 179 -4.84 10.18 11.48
CA TYR A 179 -6.03 10.99 11.17
C TYR A 179 -6.79 11.40 12.43
N GLU A 180 -6.77 10.58 13.47
CA GLU A 180 -7.45 10.87 14.73
C GLU A 180 -6.59 11.72 15.67
N THR A 181 -5.29 11.44 15.74
CA THR A 181 -4.37 12.08 16.71
C THR A 181 -3.58 13.23 16.12
N GLY A 182 -3.00 13.06 14.92
CA GLY A 182 -2.10 14.03 14.32
C GLY A 182 -2.79 15.13 13.56
N GLN A 183 -3.88 14.84 12.85
CA GLN A 183 -4.60 15.82 12.03
C GLN A 183 -5.79 16.47 12.73
N ALA A 184 -6.24 15.95 13.85
CA ALA A 184 -7.41 16.47 14.54
C ALA A 184 -7.34 17.99 14.79
N PRO A 185 -6.19 18.57 15.18
CA PRO A 185 -6.09 20.02 15.36
C PRO A 185 -6.26 20.83 14.08
N TYR A 186 -6.04 20.22 12.92
CA TYR A 186 -6.05 20.89 11.62
C TYR A 186 -7.34 20.67 10.83
N ARG A 187 -8.20 19.77 11.27
CA ARG A 187 -9.47 19.47 10.57
C ARG A 187 -10.50 20.60 10.64
N ARG A 188 -10.28 21.58 11.49
CA ARG A 188 -11.20 22.70 11.71
C ARG A 188 -10.77 23.97 10.96
N LEU A 189 -9.72 23.89 10.19
CA LEU A 189 -9.25 24.96 9.31
C LEU A 189 -9.66 24.64 7.89
#